data_db94dd0a813834defdc0dbc881fd8255
#
_entry.id   db94dd0a813834defdc0dbc881fd8255
#
_cell.length_a   1.000
_cell.length_b   1.000
_cell.length_c   1.000
_cell.angle_alpha   90.00
_cell.angle_beta   90.00
_cell.angle_gamma   90.00
#
_symmetry.space_group_name_H-M   'P 1'
#
loop_
_entity.id
_entity.type
_entity.pdbx_description
1 polymer ?
#
loop_
_entity_poly.entity_id
_entity_poly.type
_entity_poly.pdbx_seq_one_letter_code
_entity_poly.pdbx_strand_id
1 'polypeptide(L)'
;NKKLSPEEIKRVKGLGCLQDKRYDDIFNIRVITGNGHITTDEHRAIADAADKFGNGQITMTTRLSMEIQGVPYDNIEKTIAFLGEHGLMTGGTGAKVRPVVSCKGTTCQYGLIDTFALSKKIHERFYIGYHDVVLPHKFKIAVGGCPNNCVKPNLNDMGIIGQRIPKPDAEKCQGCKKCQIEKSCPVHVPKLVDGKLYIDPKECIHCGRCKGK
;
A
#
# COMPACT_ATOMS: atom_id res chain seq x y z
N ASN A 1 25.95 20.37 16.54
CA ASN A 1 25.78 20.01 15.12
C ASN A 1 27.02 19.23 14.67
N LYS A 2 26.90 17.89 14.64
CA LYS A 2 27.95 16.99 14.18
C LYS A 2 27.79 16.83 12.65
N LYS A 3 28.70 17.37 11.86
CA LYS A 3 28.66 17.20 10.41
C LYS A 3 29.09 15.75 10.08
N LEU A 4 28.17 14.98 9.54
CA LEU A 4 28.39 13.58 9.16
C LEU A 4 29.03 13.49 7.77
N SER A 5 29.82 12.43 7.52
CA SER A 5 30.35 12.16 6.19
C SER A 5 29.24 11.75 5.20
N PRO A 6 29.42 11.97 3.89
CA PRO A 6 28.46 11.51 2.88
C PRO A 6 28.25 10.00 2.89
N GLU A 7 29.29 9.22 3.20
CA GLU A 7 29.24 7.76 3.31
C GLU A 7 28.33 7.35 4.47
N GLU A 8 28.47 8.02 5.63
CA GLU A 8 27.65 7.72 6.80
C GLU A 8 26.18 8.10 6.59
N ILE A 9 25.91 9.25 5.97
CA ILE A 9 24.54 9.64 5.58
C ILE A 9 23.95 8.59 4.63
N LYS A 10 24.73 8.07 3.68
CA LYS A 10 24.29 7.02 2.78
C LYS A 10 24.03 5.70 3.51
N ARG A 11 24.87 5.33 4.48
CA ARG A 11 24.71 4.13 5.32
C ARG A 11 23.37 4.17 6.08
N VAL A 12 23.15 5.22 6.87
CA VAL A 12 21.94 5.33 7.69
C VAL A 12 20.67 5.49 6.82
N LYS A 13 20.79 6.13 5.65
CA LYS A 13 19.70 6.16 4.68
C LYS A 13 19.32 4.75 4.20
N GLY A 14 20.29 3.84 4.06
CA GLY A 14 20.04 2.43 3.75
C GLY A 14 19.19 1.73 4.82
N LEU A 15 19.29 2.15 6.07
CA LEU A 15 18.52 1.65 7.20
C LEU A 15 17.11 2.27 7.33
N GLY A 16 16.74 3.19 6.45
CA GLY A 16 15.46 3.89 6.52
C GLY A 16 15.51 5.25 7.21
N CYS A 17 16.70 5.74 7.57
CA CYS A 17 16.88 7.02 8.25
C CYS A 17 17.15 8.13 7.25
N LEU A 18 16.23 9.08 7.14
CA LEU A 18 16.32 10.19 6.19
C LEU A 18 16.75 11.45 6.95
N GLN A 19 17.86 12.04 6.55
CA GLN A 19 18.34 13.29 7.14
C GLN A 19 17.29 14.41 7.02
N ASP A 20 17.04 15.13 8.11
CA ASP A 20 16.19 16.31 8.11
C ASP A 20 16.94 17.45 7.37
N LYS A 21 16.26 18.08 6.41
CA LYS A 21 16.87 19.16 5.59
C LYS A 21 17.30 20.39 6.38
N ARG A 22 16.83 20.54 7.62
CA ARG A 22 17.08 21.71 8.49
C ARG A 22 18.30 21.54 9.41
N TYR A 23 18.78 20.29 9.58
CA TYR A 23 19.82 19.94 10.54
C TYR A 23 20.78 18.91 9.97
N ASP A 24 22.03 18.96 10.36
CA ASP A 24 23.08 18.05 9.88
C ASP A 24 23.07 16.69 10.57
N ASP A 25 22.56 16.61 11.81
CA ASP A 25 22.63 15.47 12.71
C ASP A 25 21.26 14.96 13.19
N ILE A 26 20.17 15.42 12.56
CA ILE A 26 18.79 14.98 12.86
C ILE A 26 18.23 14.17 11.70
N PHE A 27 17.52 13.10 12.03
CA PHE A 27 16.96 12.15 11.06
C PHE A 27 15.49 11.87 11.32
N ASN A 28 14.79 11.45 10.27
CA ASN A 28 13.44 10.91 10.30
C ASN A 28 13.52 9.41 9.99
N ILE A 29 13.08 8.57 10.92
CA ILE A 29 13.23 7.11 10.80
C ILE A 29 11.94 6.51 10.27
N ARG A 30 12.04 5.86 9.11
CA ARG A 30 10.92 5.20 8.46
C ARG A 30 10.69 3.80 9.01
N VAL A 31 9.54 3.59 9.63
CA VAL A 31 9.06 2.30 10.17
C VAL A 31 8.14 1.64 9.13
N ILE A 32 8.39 0.37 8.87
CA ILE A 32 7.59 -0.44 7.94
C ILE A 32 6.37 -0.97 8.68
N THR A 33 5.21 -0.60 8.19
CA THR A 33 3.92 -1.07 8.72
C THR A 33 3.38 -2.17 7.81
N GLY A 34 2.97 -3.28 8.26
CA GLY A 34 2.49 -4.41 7.43
C GLY A 34 1.49 -4.02 6.30
N ASN A 35 1.97 -3.26 5.31
CA ASN A 35 1.21 -2.70 4.17
C ASN A 35 0.08 -1.74 4.60
N GLY A 36 0.28 -1.01 5.70
CA GLY A 36 -0.71 -0.12 6.31
C GLY A 36 -1.68 -0.82 7.26
N HIS A 37 -1.40 -2.06 7.64
CA HIS A 37 -2.18 -2.85 8.57
C HIS A 37 -1.29 -3.30 9.74
N ILE A 38 -1.35 -2.57 10.84
CA ILE A 38 -0.56 -2.80 12.05
C ILE A 38 -1.46 -3.05 13.25
N THR A 39 -0.93 -3.70 14.26
CA THR A 39 -1.61 -3.90 15.54
C THR A 39 -1.56 -2.63 16.40
N THR A 40 -2.42 -2.56 17.42
CA THR A 40 -2.40 -1.44 18.38
C THR A 40 -1.11 -1.42 19.20
N ASP A 41 -0.49 -2.58 19.47
CA ASP A 41 0.75 -2.68 20.22
C ASP A 41 1.95 -2.21 19.38
N GLU A 42 2.02 -2.58 18.11
CA GLU A 42 2.99 -2.03 17.16
C GLU A 42 2.85 -0.50 17.05
N HIS A 43 1.60 0.01 16.99
CA HIS A 43 1.36 1.45 16.91
C HIS A 43 1.81 2.18 18.19
N ARG A 44 1.55 1.59 19.39
CA ARG A 44 2.05 2.14 20.65
C ARG A 44 3.58 2.16 20.69
N ALA A 45 4.23 1.07 20.27
CA ALA A 45 5.69 1.01 20.24
C ALA A 45 6.30 2.09 19.33
N ILE A 46 5.65 2.42 18.20
CA ILE A 46 6.10 3.54 17.34
C ILE A 46 5.94 4.88 18.07
N ALA A 47 4.83 5.08 18.80
CA ALA A 47 4.59 6.29 19.58
C ALA A 47 5.63 6.43 20.71
N ASP A 48 5.86 5.35 21.47
CA ASP A 48 6.85 5.33 22.56
C ASP A 48 8.28 5.59 22.03
N ALA A 49 8.61 5.06 20.83
CA ALA A 49 9.89 5.34 20.20
C ALA A 49 10.02 6.82 19.78
N ALA A 50 8.94 7.43 19.31
CA ALA A 50 8.94 8.85 18.94
C ALA A 50 9.13 9.76 20.16
N ASP A 51 8.49 9.44 21.29
CA ASP A 51 8.62 10.17 22.54
C ASP A 51 10.01 9.99 23.16
N LYS A 52 10.54 8.77 23.15
CA LYS A 52 11.80 8.42 23.81
C LYS A 52 13.05 8.86 23.05
N PHE A 53 13.03 8.79 21.72
CA PHE A 53 14.23 8.96 20.90
C PHE A 53 14.12 10.10 19.87
N GLY A 54 12.91 10.56 19.55
CA GLY A 54 12.63 11.61 18.60
C GLY A 54 12.12 12.89 19.25
N ASN A 55 11.26 13.60 18.54
CA ASN A 55 10.63 14.83 19.01
C ASN A 55 9.13 14.66 19.37
N GLY A 56 8.66 13.43 19.59
CA GLY A 56 7.26 13.12 19.89
C GLY A 56 6.30 13.24 18.68
N GLN A 57 6.82 13.38 17.47
CA GLN A 57 6.00 13.50 16.27
C GLN A 57 6.17 12.30 15.34
N ILE A 58 5.06 11.88 14.73
CA ILE A 58 5.02 10.80 13.73
C ILE A 58 4.34 11.34 12.47
N THR A 59 4.93 11.05 11.31
CA THR A 59 4.35 11.38 10.00
C THR A 59 3.94 10.10 9.27
N MET A 60 2.71 10.06 8.77
CA MET A 60 2.24 8.99 7.91
C MET A 60 2.63 9.29 6.46
N THR A 61 3.24 8.31 5.80
CA THR A 61 3.67 8.48 4.42
C THR A 61 2.62 7.97 3.43
N THR A 62 2.69 8.42 2.19
CA THR A 62 1.82 7.93 1.11
C THR A 62 2.06 6.46 0.75
N ARG A 63 3.15 5.86 1.23
CA ARG A 63 3.44 4.42 1.09
C ARG A 63 3.01 3.60 2.30
N LEU A 64 2.14 4.15 3.13
CA LEU A 64 1.58 3.50 4.32
C LEU A 64 2.65 3.12 5.36
N SER A 65 3.86 3.65 5.28
CA SER A 65 4.86 3.59 6.34
C SER A 65 4.71 4.79 7.28
N MET A 66 5.25 4.69 8.48
CA MET A 66 5.31 5.79 9.44
C MET A 66 6.74 6.31 9.54
N GLU A 67 6.90 7.59 9.82
CA GLU A 67 8.22 8.20 10.07
C GLU A 67 8.24 8.85 11.44
N ILE A 68 9.12 8.37 12.32
CA ILE A 68 9.45 9.01 13.59
C ILE A 68 10.31 10.22 13.26
N GLN A 69 9.88 11.39 13.72
CA GLN A 69 10.51 12.66 13.39
C GLN A 69 11.55 13.08 14.43
N GLY A 70 12.59 13.78 13.96
CA GLY A 70 13.48 14.51 14.85
C GLY A 70 14.41 13.64 15.68
N VAL A 71 14.82 12.47 15.22
CA VAL A 71 15.74 11.57 15.93
C VAL A 71 17.18 12.02 15.74
N PRO A 72 17.91 12.36 16.82
CA PRO A 72 19.33 12.64 16.76
C PRO A 72 20.14 11.44 16.23
N TYR A 73 21.21 11.70 15.50
CA TYR A 73 22.08 10.67 14.95
C TYR A 73 22.50 9.61 15.99
N ASP A 74 22.90 10.02 17.17
CA ASP A 74 23.36 9.13 18.26
C ASP A 74 22.23 8.23 18.83
N ASN A 75 20.98 8.50 18.50
CA ASN A 75 19.83 7.70 18.89
C ASN A 75 19.32 6.75 17.78
N ILE A 76 19.87 6.81 16.56
CA ILE A 76 19.40 5.99 15.43
C ILE A 76 19.43 4.49 15.78
N GLU A 77 20.59 3.98 16.22
CA GLU A 77 20.76 2.55 16.50
C GLU A 77 19.85 2.11 17.68
N LYS A 78 19.69 2.96 18.70
CA LYS A 78 18.79 2.70 19.84
C LYS A 78 17.34 2.63 19.41
N THR A 79 16.93 3.52 18.51
CA THR A 79 15.56 3.54 17.97
C THR A 79 15.29 2.27 17.16
N ILE A 80 16.24 1.87 16.28
CA ILE A 80 16.11 0.66 15.48
C ILE A 80 16.03 -0.58 16.37
N ALA A 81 16.90 -0.68 17.41
CA ALA A 81 16.89 -1.79 18.36
C ALA A 81 15.57 -1.88 19.10
N PHE A 82 15.09 -0.76 19.66
CA PHE A 82 13.80 -0.68 20.35
C PHE A 82 12.63 -1.12 19.45
N LEU A 83 12.57 -0.66 18.22
CA LEU A 83 11.54 -1.07 17.27
C LEU A 83 11.65 -2.57 16.96
N GLY A 84 12.87 -3.10 16.82
CA GLY A 84 13.13 -4.53 16.60
C GLY A 84 12.64 -5.42 17.72
N GLU A 85 12.77 -5.01 18.99
CA GLU A 85 12.23 -5.71 20.18
C GLU A 85 10.69 -5.86 20.11
N HIS A 86 10.02 -4.94 19.40
CA HIS A 86 8.56 -4.95 19.20
C HIS A 86 8.15 -5.56 17.82
N GLY A 87 9.06 -6.27 17.14
CA GLY A 87 8.79 -6.90 15.87
C GLY A 87 8.67 -5.95 14.67
N LEU A 88 9.04 -4.68 14.86
CA LEU A 88 9.02 -3.66 13.82
C LEU A 88 10.39 -3.53 13.13
N MET A 89 10.37 -3.23 11.85
CA MET A 89 11.59 -2.99 11.08
C MET A 89 11.59 -1.58 10.47
N THR A 90 12.79 -1.05 10.28
CA THR A 90 13.00 0.21 9.55
C THR A 90 13.46 -0.06 8.12
N GLY A 91 13.32 0.89 7.21
CA GLY A 91 13.76 0.71 5.83
C GLY A 91 12.94 1.47 4.79
N GLY A 92 12.70 0.82 3.66
CA GLY A 92 11.88 1.37 2.58
C GLY A 92 12.53 2.51 1.79
N THR A 93 13.85 2.59 1.79
CA THR A 93 14.65 3.62 1.11
C THR A 93 15.64 3.00 0.10
N GLY A 94 16.29 3.83 -0.69
CA GLY A 94 17.32 3.37 -1.64
C GLY A 94 16.78 2.74 -2.94
N ALA A 95 17.68 2.19 -3.73
CA ALA A 95 17.39 1.51 -5.01
C ALA A 95 17.07 0.03 -4.76
N LYS A 96 15.94 -0.21 -4.12
CA LYS A 96 15.47 -1.54 -3.69
C LYS A 96 13.96 -1.69 -3.96
N VAL A 97 13.43 -2.88 -3.75
CA VAL A 97 11.99 -3.08 -3.65
C VAL A 97 11.48 -2.24 -2.48
N ARG A 98 10.43 -1.48 -2.74
CA ARG A 98 9.81 -0.61 -1.72
C ARG A 98 8.73 -1.35 -0.95
N PRO A 99 8.39 -0.92 0.27
CA PRO A 99 7.25 -1.47 1.00
C PRO A 99 6.01 -1.53 0.12
N VAL A 100 5.31 -2.65 0.13
CA VAL A 100 4.11 -2.86 -0.68
C VAL A 100 2.99 -1.95 -0.15
N VAL A 101 2.28 -1.29 -1.04
CA VAL A 101 1.10 -0.49 -0.70
C VAL A 101 -0.15 -1.32 -0.93
N SER A 102 -1.08 -1.32 0.01
CA SER A 102 -2.34 -2.04 -0.10
C SER A 102 -3.51 -1.19 0.37
N CYS A 103 -4.65 -1.28 -0.29
CA CYS A 103 -5.87 -0.74 0.27
C CYS A 103 -6.52 -1.72 1.26
N LYS A 104 -7.46 -1.24 2.08
CA LYS A 104 -8.25 -2.07 3.01
C LYS A 104 -9.28 -2.99 2.31
N GLY A 105 -9.02 -3.43 1.09
CA GLY A 105 -10.00 -4.14 0.24
C GLY A 105 -10.62 -5.36 0.89
N THR A 106 -9.88 -6.09 1.74
CA THR A 106 -10.37 -7.24 2.51
C THR A 106 -11.59 -6.90 3.37
N THR A 107 -11.63 -5.71 4.00
CA THR A 107 -12.71 -5.26 4.88
C THR A 107 -13.63 -4.22 4.21
N CYS A 108 -13.40 -3.91 2.93
CA CYS A 108 -14.15 -2.92 2.20
C CYS A 108 -15.37 -3.53 1.52
N GLN A 109 -16.54 -2.88 1.61
CA GLN A 109 -17.76 -3.31 0.92
C GLN A 109 -17.61 -3.46 -0.61
N TYR A 110 -16.64 -2.77 -1.21
CA TYR A 110 -16.33 -2.83 -2.65
C TYR A 110 -15.17 -3.77 -2.98
N GLY A 111 -14.53 -4.36 -1.96
CA GLY A 111 -13.40 -5.28 -2.16
C GLY A 111 -13.80 -6.52 -2.94
N LEU A 112 -13.00 -6.89 -3.92
CA LEU A 112 -13.21 -8.06 -4.78
C LEU A 112 -12.18 -9.16 -4.53
N ILE A 113 -11.09 -8.81 -3.84
CA ILE A 113 -10.00 -9.73 -3.47
C ILE A 113 -9.57 -9.47 -2.03
N ASP A 114 -8.95 -10.46 -1.41
CA ASP A 114 -8.30 -10.29 -0.11
C ASP A 114 -6.96 -9.58 -0.29
N THR A 115 -7.00 -8.25 -0.10
CA THR A 115 -5.83 -7.39 -0.26
C THR A 115 -4.82 -7.57 0.86
N PHE A 116 -5.24 -7.87 2.09
CA PHE A 116 -4.34 -8.06 3.22
C PHE A 116 -3.50 -9.33 3.04
N ALA A 117 -4.14 -10.47 2.76
CA ALA A 117 -3.42 -11.72 2.54
C ALA A 117 -2.50 -11.65 1.31
N LEU A 118 -2.97 -11.06 0.20
CA LEU A 118 -2.18 -10.96 -1.02
C LEU A 118 -0.97 -10.02 -0.83
N SER A 119 -1.19 -8.84 -0.26
CA SER A 119 -0.11 -7.88 -0.03
C SER A 119 0.93 -8.39 0.96
N LYS A 120 0.51 -9.15 1.99
CA LYS A 120 1.41 -9.80 2.94
C LYS A 120 2.32 -10.80 2.24
N LYS A 121 1.76 -11.69 1.41
CA LYS A 121 2.56 -12.66 0.62
C LYS A 121 3.56 -11.97 -0.31
N ILE A 122 3.14 -10.88 -0.96
CA ILE A 122 4.01 -10.10 -1.84
C ILE A 122 5.11 -9.41 -1.03
N HIS A 123 4.76 -8.86 0.13
CA HIS A 123 5.71 -8.22 1.03
C HIS A 123 6.79 -9.22 1.52
N GLU A 124 6.37 -10.36 2.03
CA GLU A 124 7.28 -11.42 2.49
C GLU A 124 8.22 -11.89 1.36
N ARG A 125 7.67 -12.13 0.17
CA ARG A 125 8.46 -12.66 -0.95
C ARG A 125 9.38 -11.62 -1.59
N PHE A 126 8.92 -10.39 -1.79
CA PHE A 126 9.65 -9.40 -2.58
C PHE A 126 10.27 -8.28 -1.75
N TYR A 127 9.64 -7.79 -0.70
CA TYR A 127 10.26 -6.79 0.16
C TYR A 127 11.27 -7.42 1.12
N ILE A 128 10.87 -8.47 1.82
CA ILE A 128 11.76 -9.18 2.75
C ILE A 128 12.75 -10.06 1.97
N GLY A 129 12.26 -10.91 1.07
CA GLY A 129 13.11 -11.86 0.33
C GLY A 129 14.13 -11.23 -0.62
N TYR A 130 13.94 -9.97 -1.02
CA TYR A 130 14.87 -9.20 -1.84
C TYR A 130 15.45 -8.00 -1.09
N HIS A 131 15.45 -8.04 0.24
CA HIS A 131 15.86 -6.90 1.07
C HIS A 131 17.29 -6.43 0.77
N ASP A 132 18.20 -7.36 0.51
CA ASP A 132 19.61 -7.08 0.26
C ASP A 132 19.97 -6.89 -1.22
N VAL A 133 18.98 -7.06 -2.11
CA VAL A 133 19.19 -6.89 -3.55
C VAL A 133 19.12 -5.41 -3.91
N VAL A 134 20.21 -4.90 -4.49
CA VAL A 134 20.28 -3.56 -5.07
C VAL A 134 19.82 -3.63 -6.51
N LEU A 135 18.78 -2.87 -6.83
CA LEU A 135 18.21 -2.75 -8.18
C LEU A 135 18.83 -1.53 -8.90
N PRO A 136 18.75 -1.45 -10.23
CA PRO A 136 19.12 -0.23 -10.95
C PRO A 136 18.33 0.99 -10.51
N HIS A 137 17.06 0.80 -10.13
CA HIS A 137 16.17 1.82 -9.59
C HIS A 137 15.21 1.22 -8.55
N LYS A 138 14.55 2.06 -7.73
CA LYS A 138 13.52 1.63 -6.79
C LYS A 138 12.36 0.94 -7.53
N PHE A 139 11.85 -0.15 -7.00
CA PHE A 139 10.69 -0.87 -7.54
C PHE A 139 9.52 -0.81 -6.57
N LYS A 140 8.37 -0.36 -7.04
CA LYS A 140 7.16 -0.13 -6.24
C LYS A 140 6.06 -1.09 -6.64
N ILE A 141 5.42 -1.68 -5.64
CA ILE A 141 4.28 -2.60 -5.82
C ILE A 141 3.07 -2.03 -5.06
N ALA A 142 1.89 -2.10 -5.67
CA ALA A 142 0.64 -1.72 -5.03
C ALA A 142 -0.49 -2.70 -5.33
N VAL A 143 -1.34 -2.97 -4.32
CA VAL A 143 -2.47 -3.88 -4.38
C VAL A 143 -3.77 -3.13 -4.09
N GLY A 144 -4.62 -2.98 -5.10
CA GLY A 144 -5.96 -2.42 -5.01
C GLY A 144 -7.04 -3.49 -5.00
N GLY A 145 -8.01 -3.39 -4.10
CA GLY A 145 -9.07 -4.39 -3.94
C GLY A 145 -10.16 -4.35 -5.03
N CYS A 146 -10.29 -3.25 -5.76
CA CYS A 146 -11.31 -3.06 -6.80
C CYS A 146 -10.95 -1.90 -7.74
N PRO A 147 -11.68 -1.69 -8.85
CA PRO A 147 -11.45 -0.61 -9.80
C PRO A 147 -11.64 0.84 -9.28
N ASN A 148 -12.09 1.03 -8.03
CA ASN A 148 -12.10 2.38 -7.41
C ASN A 148 -10.67 2.97 -7.25
N ASN A 149 -9.63 2.13 -7.36
CA ASN A 149 -8.24 2.55 -7.50
C ASN A 149 -7.72 3.46 -6.36
N CYS A 150 -8.18 3.24 -5.12
CA CYS A 150 -7.90 4.10 -3.96
C CYS A 150 -6.40 4.29 -3.67
N VAL A 151 -5.58 3.25 -3.86
CA VAL A 151 -4.11 3.29 -3.67
C VAL A 151 -3.35 3.45 -4.99
N LYS A 152 -4.08 3.72 -6.06
CA LYS A 152 -3.55 3.99 -7.42
C LYS A 152 -2.49 2.98 -7.87
N PRO A 153 -2.83 1.66 -7.94
CA PRO A 153 -1.89 0.63 -8.38
C PRO A 153 -1.24 0.93 -9.74
N ASN A 154 -1.99 1.53 -10.64
CA ASN A 154 -1.54 1.91 -11.99
C ASN A 154 -0.41 2.98 -12.01
N LEU A 155 -0.10 3.64 -10.89
CA LEU A 155 1.02 4.57 -10.76
C LEU A 155 2.28 3.93 -10.14
N ASN A 156 2.27 2.62 -9.94
CA ASN A 156 3.40 1.85 -9.42
C ASN A 156 4.03 1.03 -10.54
N ASP A 157 5.26 0.55 -10.33
CA ASP A 157 5.97 -0.28 -11.32
C ASP A 157 5.24 -1.62 -11.52
N MET A 158 4.60 -2.14 -10.47
CA MET A 158 3.68 -3.28 -10.52
C MET A 158 2.39 -2.95 -9.77
N GLY A 159 1.26 -2.97 -10.48
CA GLY A 159 -0.07 -2.72 -9.92
C GLY A 159 -0.99 -3.93 -10.05
N ILE A 160 -1.64 -4.31 -8.96
CA ILE A 160 -2.66 -5.37 -8.93
C ILE A 160 -3.99 -4.72 -8.60
N ILE A 161 -5.03 -5.01 -9.37
CA ILE A 161 -6.39 -4.49 -9.16
C ILE A 161 -7.36 -5.67 -9.17
N GLY A 162 -8.09 -5.84 -8.06
CA GLY A 162 -9.17 -6.82 -7.97
C GLY A 162 -10.29 -6.51 -8.97
N GLN A 163 -10.74 -7.52 -9.69
CA GLN A 163 -11.77 -7.41 -10.72
C GLN A 163 -12.82 -8.51 -10.57
N ARG A 164 -14.03 -8.23 -11.05
CA ARG A 164 -15.09 -9.21 -11.23
C ARG A 164 -15.65 -9.09 -12.64
N ILE A 165 -15.38 -10.10 -13.46
CA ILE A 165 -15.82 -10.16 -14.85
C ILE A 165 -17.26 -10.67 -14.87
N PRO A 166 -18.24 -9.88 -15.38
CA PRO A 166 -19.61 -10.33 -15.53
C PRO A 166 -19.72 -11.36 -16.64
N LYS A 167 -20.55 -12.38 -16.43
CA LYS A 167 -20.95 -13.36 -17.45
C LYS A 167 -22.48 -13.36 -17.50
N PRO A 168 -23.12 -12.56 -18.38
CA PRO A 168 -24.56 -12.59 -18.55
C PRO A 168 -25.01 -13.97 -19.04
N ASP A 169 -26.07 -14.50 -18.43
CA ASP A 169 -26.72 -15.71 -18.84
C ASP A 169 -27.95 -15.35 -19.68
N ALA A 170 -27.87 -15.56 -20.98
CA ALA A 170 -28.93 -15.20 -21.91
C ALA A 170 -30.22 -16.03 -21.71
N GLU A 171 -30.10 -17.27 -21.20
CA GLU A 171 -31.26 -18.13 -20.94
C GLU A 171 -32.06 -17.66 -19.72
N LYS A 172 -31.36 -17.18 -18.69
CA LYS A 172 -31.96 -16.63 -17.47
C LYS A 172 -32.42 -15.18 -17.63
N CYS A 173 -32.00 -14.50 -18.66
CA CYS A 173 -32.39 -13.12 -18.92
C CYS A 173 -33.85 -13.05 -19.36
N GLN A 174 -34.70 -12.38 -18.57
CA GLN A 174 -36.14 -12.24 -18.79
C GLN A 174 -36.52 -11.10 -19.76
N GLY A 175 -35.57 -10.34 -20.27
CA GLY A 175 -35.84 -9.24 -21.20
C GLY A 175 -36.69 -8.12 -20.59
N CYS A 176 -36.45 -7.75 -19.36
CA CYS A 176 -37.24 -6.76 -18.62
C CYS A 176 -37.30 -5.40 -19.33
N LYS A 177 -38.47 -4.74 -19.39
CA LYS A 177 -38.60 -3.38 -19.94
C LYS A 177 -37.70 -2.33 -19.29
N LYS A 178 -37.30 -2.55 -18.03
CA LYS A 178 -36.33 -1.74 -17.27
C LYS A 178 -35.33 -2.68 -16.62
N CYS A 179 -34.12 -2.76 -17.20
CA CYS A 179 -33.07 -3.62 -16.68
C CYS A 179 -32.41 -3.00 -15.42
N GLN A 180 -32.42 -3.72 -14.30
CA GLN A 180 -31.80 -3.27 -13.05
C GLN A 180 -30.27 -3.22 -13.17
N ILE A 181 -29.67 -4.09 -13.97
CA ILE A 181 -28.22 -4.13 -14.21
C ILE A 181 -27.78 -2.89 -14.98
N GLU A 182 -28.52 -2.52 -16.04
CA GLU A 182 -28.28 -1.29 -16.81
C GLU A 182 -28.35 -0.05 -15.90
N LYS A 183 -29.37 0.05 -15.06
CA LYS A 183 -29.56 1.15 -14.12
C LYS A 183 -28.47 1.21 -13.04
N SER A 184 -27.94 0.07 -12.60
CA SER A 184 -26.96 0.00 -11.50
C SER A 184 -25.51 0.21 -11.96
N CYS A 185 -25.26 0.19 -13.27
CA CYS A 185 -23.92 0.31 -13.81
C CYS A 185 -23.40 1.77 -13.73
N PRO A 186 -22.28 2.03 -13.05
CA PRO A 186 -21.76 3.39 -12.90
C PRO A 186 -21.19 3.98 -14.19
N VAL A 187 -20.92 3.14 -15.19
CA VAL A 187 -20.33 3.52 -16.48
C VAL A 187 -21.28 3.23 -17.66
N HIS A 188 -22.54 2.84 -17.38
CA HIS A 188 -23.61 2.64 -18.35
C HIS A 188 -23.29 1.70 -19.53
N VAL A 189 -22.43 0.69 -19.31
CA VAL A 189 -22.02 -0.28 -20.35
C VAL A 189 -23.07 -1.36 -20.63
N PRO A 190 -23.80 -1.93 -19.64
CA PRO A 190 -24.83 -2.94 -19.91
C PRO A 190 -25.98 -2.35 -20.73
N LYS A 191 -26.42 -3.07 -21.77
CA LYS A 191 -27.54 -2.70 -22.64
C LYS A 191 -28.41 -3.92 -22.92
N LEU A 192 -29.69 -3.69 -23.21
CA LEU A 192 -30.58 -4.73 -23.76
C LEU A 192 -30.44 -4.71 -25.28
N VAL A 193 -30.01 -5.82 -25.85
CA VAL A 193 -29.93 -6.04 -27.30
C VAL A 193 -30.85 -7.24 -27.60
N ASP A 194 -31.81 -7.07 -28.49
CA ASP A 194 -32.81 -8.06 -28.82
C ASP A 194 -33.50 -8.71 -27.60
N GLY A 195 -33.79 -7.86 -26.57
CA GLY A 195 -34.42 -8.30 -25.35
C GLY A 195 -33.49 -9.08 -24.40
N LYS A 196 -32.21 -9.18 -24.66
CA LYS A 196 -31.22 -9.87 -23.83
C LYS A 196 -30.14 -8.90 -23.33
N LEU A 197 -29.64 -9.17 -22.13
CA LEU A 197 -28.58 -8.37 -21.52
C LEU A 197 -27.24 -8.63 -22.22
N TYR A 198 -26.64 -7.56 -22.75
CA TYR A 198 -25.28 -7.55 -23.29
C TYR A 198 -24.41 -6.60 -22.44
N ILE A 199 -23.17 -7.00 -22.19
CA ILE A 199 -22.14 -6.20 -21.49
C ILE A 199 -20.87 -6.24 -22.32
N ASP A 200 -20.45 -5.10 -22.86
CA ASP A 200 -19.20 -5.03 -23.61
C ASP A 200 -18.00 -5.27 -22.67
N PRO A 201 -17.21 -6.33 -22.90
CA PRO A 201 -16.07 -6.64 -22.02
C PRO A 201 -14.92 -5.62 -22.11
N LYS A 202 -14.84 -4.84 -23.21
CA LYS A 202 -13.80 -3.82 -23.42
C LYS A 202 -14.10 -2.53 -22.64
N GLU A 203 -15.38 -2.18 -22.52
CA GLU A 203 -15.82 -0.98 -21.83
C GLU A 203 -16.13 -1.24 -20.34
N CYS A 204 -16.31 -2.50 -19.97
CA CYS A 204 -16.61 -2.89 -18.61
C CYS A 204 -15.40 -2.69 -17.68
N ILE A 205 -15.58 -1.89 -16.63
CA ILE A 205 -14.55 -1.67 -15.60
C ILE A 205 -14.43 -2.81 -14.57
N HIS A 206 -15.13 -3.91 -14.75
CA HIS A 206 -15.10 -5.12 -13.93
C HIS A 206 -15.31 -4.87 -12.41
N CYS A 207 -16.13 -3.89 -12.04
CA CYS A 207 -16.39 -3.51 -10.66
C CYS A 207 -17.33 -4.44 -9.89
N GLY A 208 -18.04 -5.34 -10.58
CA GLY A 208 -18.93 -6.33 -10.00
C GLY A 208 -20.25 -5.77 -9.40
N ARG A 209 -20.59 -4.51 -9.61
CA ARG A 209 -21.84 -3.89 -9.08
C ARG A 209 -23.12 -4.52 -9.63
N CYS A 210 -23.05 -5.17 -10.77
CA CYS A 210 -24.17 -5.89 -11.40
C CYS A 210 -24.47 -7.24 -10.74
N LYS A 211 -23.64 -7.74 -9.81
CA LYS A 211 -23.90 -8.99 -9.10
C LYS A 211 -25.11 -8.82 -8.17
N GLY A 212 -26.08 -9.74 -8.30
CA GLY A 212 -27.26 -9.79 -7.42
C GLY A 212 -28.34 -8.74 -7.75
N LYS A 213 -28.35 -8.24 -8.99
CA LYS A 213 -29.37 -7.32 -9.51
C LYS A 213 -30.29 -8.02 -10.50
#